data_9740c166d7202a9e4735b14764a22909
#
_entry.id   9740c166d7202a9e4735b14764a22909
#
_cell.length_a   1.000
_cell.length_b   1.000
_cell.length_c   1.000
_cell.angle_alpha   90.00
_cell.angle_beta   90.00
_cell.angle_gamma   90.00
#
_symmetry.space_group_name_H-M   'P 1'
#
loop_
_entity.id
_entity.type
_entity.pdbx_description
1 polymer ?
#
loop_
_entity_poly.entity_id
_entity_poly.type
_entity_poly.pdbx_seq_one_letter_code
_entity_poly.pdbx_strand_id
1 'polypeptide(L)'
;LERSLYLRNYNKLRNSLFIDKPILYYNVGYMDCFNNVFDHYFSKGNKFVSQSEIEFWLTTHNHVDFLDALGKDSVLRNEKFRELVFIKGLKDIYTDGFFEKGDVIKVLEILAKQTKFEEHKKIALNTVEALLSVSHSGKEFSDFVLKNISDQEVSLSQYKDKPLVLNFVKLNDVESKREMEVVHALYDSIKNNCNIITISCDRNLDALYNFVKNTKVGNKYQWQMLHFDGNYDLLEYYKVKAFPMFILISNDGRVIENPMRNPSEGSLLR
;
A
#
# COMPACT_ATOMS: atom_id res chain seq x y z
N LEU A 1 9.96 -30.02 -15.92
CA LEU A 1 8.69 -30.80 -15.85
C LEU A 1 7.68 -30.14 -14.92
N GLU A 2 8.03 -29.81 -13.66
CA GLU A 2 7.12 -29.18 -12.69
C GLU A 2 6.56 -27.83 -13.14
N ARG A 3 7.41 -26.94 -13.68
CA ARG A 3 6.97 -25.62 -14.18
C ARG A 3 6.00 -25.74 -15.36
N SER A 4 6.18 -26.74 -16.22
CA SER A 4 5.28 -27.00 -17.35
C SER A 4 3.92 -27.56 -16.90
N LEU A 5 3.93 -28.43 -15.88
CA LEU A 5 2.71 -28.96 -15.26
C LEU A 5 1.92 -27.86 -14.52
N TYR A 6 2.63 -27.00 -13.79
CA TYR A 6 2.04 -25.85 -13.10
C TYR A 6 1.35 -24.90 -14.09
N LEU A 7 2.04 -24.49 -15.16
CA LEU A 7 1.48 -23.61 -16.19
C LEU A 7 0.27 -24.22 -16.91
N ARG A 8 0.31 -25.54 -17.16
CA ARG A 8 -0.80 -26.26 -17.78
C ARG A 8 -2.02 -26.31 -16.85
N ASN A 9 -1.82 -26.57 -15.57
CA ASN A 9 -2.90 -26.60 -14.57
C ASN A 9 -3.47 -25.21 -14.32
N TYR A 10 -2.61 -24.19 -14.27
CA TYR A 10 -3.00 -22.79 -14.15
C TYR A 10 -3.87 -22.34 -15.32
N ASN A 11 -3.47 -22.61 -16.57
CA ASN A 11 -4.26 -22.28 -17.75
C ASN A 11 -5.59 -23.04 -17.79
N LYS A 12 -5.60 -24.31 -17.37
CA LYS A 12 -6.83 -25.09 -17.26
C LYS A 12 -7.79 -24.51 -16.22
N LEU A 13 -7.29 -24.13 -15.06
CA LEU A 13 -8.07 -23.49 -14.01
C LEU A 13 -8.63 -22.14 -14.47
N ARG A 14 -7.77 -21.30 -15.05
CA ARG A 14 -8.15 -19.99 -15.61
C ARG A 14 -9.28 -20.12 -16.63
N ASN A 15 -9.15 -21.04 -17.57
CA ASN A 15 -10.15 -21.25 -18.61
C ASN A 15 -11.46 -21.81 -18.05
N SER A 16 -11.41 -22.72 -17.10
CA SER A 16 -12.62 -23.37 -16.56
C SER A 16 -13.44 -22.43 -15.65
N LEU A 17 -12.78 -21.48 -14.97
CA LEU A 17 -13.45 -20.59 -14.01
C LEU A 17 -13.94 -19.29 -14.65
N PHE A 18 -13.26 -18.78 -15.68
CA PHE A 18 -13.49 -17.42 -16.16
C PHE A 18 -14.02 -17.32 -17.58
N ILE A 19 -13.71 -18.29 -18.49
CA ILE A 19 -14.23 -18.23 -19.86
C ILE A 19 -15.73 -18.53 -19.86
N ASP A 20 -16.50 -17.60 -20.42
CA ASP A 20 -17.96 -17.71 -20.60
C ASP A 20 -18.71 -18.06 -19.30
N LYS A 21 -18.19 -17.63 -18.17
CA LYS A 21 -18.80 -17.80 -16.86
C LYS A 21 -19.26 -16.45 -16.27
N PRO A 22 -20.33 -16.46 -15.46
CA PRO A 22 -20.75 -15.26 -14.76
C PRO A 22 -19.69 -14.82 -13.74
N ILE A 23 -19.51 -13.51 -13.60
CA ILE A 23 -18.61 -12.93 -12.58
C ILE A 23 -19.32 -12.96 -11.23
N LEU A 24 -18.72 -13.64 -10.26
CA LEU A 24 -19.27 -13.80 -8.93
C LEU A 24 -18.69 -12.77 -7.96
N TYR A 25 -19.03 -11.49 -8.13
CA TYR A 25 -18.47 -10.35 -7.37
C TYR A 25 -18.55 -10.49 -5.85
N TYR A 26 -19.59 -11.16 -5.34
CA TYR A 26 -19.85 -11.31 -3.90
C TYR A 26 -19.37 -12.66 -3.33
N ASN A 27 -18.76 -13.50 -4.15
CA ASN A 27 -18.21 -14.77 -3.69
C ASN A 27 -16.71 -14.58 -3.37
N VAL A 28 -16.38 -14.67 -2.09
CA VAL A 28 -15.01 -14.44 -1.59
C VAL A 28 -14.00 -15.38 -2.25
N GLY A 29 -14.29 -16.69 -2.30
CA GLY A 29 -13.38 -17.67 -2.89
C GLY A 29 -13.16 -17.46 -4.39
N TYR A 30 -14.20 -17.03 -5.12
CA TYR A 30 -14.06 -16.65 -6.53
C TYR A 30 -13.17 -15.41 -6.70
N MET A 31 -13.38 -14.37 -5.89
CA MET A 31 -12.60 -13.14 -5.98
C MET A 31 -11.15 -13.34 -5.51
N ASP A 32 -10.91 -14.19 -4.52
CA ASP A 32 -9.56 -14.56 -4.12
C ASP A 32 -8.83 -15.32 -5.25
N CYS A 33 -9.52 -16.27 -5.89
CA CYS A 33 -8.99 -16.98 -7.05
C CYS A 33 -8.73 -16.01 -8.22
N PHE A 34 -9.66 -15.08 -8.49
CA PHE A 34 -9.50 -14.04 -9.50
C PHE A 34 -8.28 -13.16 -9.23
N ASN A 35 -8.14 -12.66 -8.00
CA ASN A 35 -7.02 -11.81 -7.60
C ASN A 35 -5.67 -12.52 -7.76
N ASN A 36 -5.59 -13.80 -7.39
CA ASN A 36 -4.36 -14.60 -7.54
C ASN A 36 -4.06 -14.93 -9.01
N VAL A 37 -5.06 -15.25 -9.81
CA VAL A 37 -4.88 -15.63 -11.23
C VAL A 37 -4.46 -14.43 -12.08
N PHE A 38 -4.98 -13.26 -11.79
CA PHE A 38 -4.68 -12.01 -12.51
C PHE A 38 -3.72 -11.08 -11.75
N ASP A 39 -2.97 -11.66 -10.78
CA ASP A 39 -1.95 -10.91 -10.05
C ASP A 39 -0.87 -10.38 -10.99
N HIS A 40 -0.64 -9.07 -10.96
CA HIS A 40 0.29 -8.37 -11.83
C HIS A 40 0.16 -8.75 -13.32
N TYR A 41 -1.08 -8.91 -13.80
CA TYR A 41 -1.35 -9.40 -15.15
C TYR A 41 -0.67 -8.56 -16.22
N PHE A 42 -0.57 -7.24 -16.09
CA PHE A 42 0.06 -6.37 -17.07
C PHE A 42 1.57 -6.55 -17.14
N SER A 43 2.24 -6.84 -16.04
CA SER A 43 3.70 -6.98 -15.98
C SER A 43 4.18 -8.43 -16.13
N LYS A 44 3.39 -9.42 -15.69
CA LYS A 44 3.83 -10.83 -15.65
C LYS A 44 3.01 -11.77 -16.54
N GLY A 45 1.72 -11.52 -16.71
CA GLY A 45 0.78 -12.45 -17.34
C GLY A 45 0.40 -12.10 -18.77
N ASN A 46 0.60 -10.85 -19.16
CA ASN A 46 0.22 -10.34 -20.46
C ASN A 46 1.31 -10.56 -21.51
N LYS A 47 0.91 -11.09 -22.68
CA LYS A 47 1.80 -11.29 -23.83
C LYS A 47 1.39 -10.44 -25.05
N PHE A 48 0.34 -9.65 -24.93
CA PHE A 48 -0.30 -8.96 -26.03
C PHE A 48 -0.09 -7.46 -26.04
N VAL A 49 0.45 -6.92 -24.93
CA VAL A 49 0.65 -5.49 -24.73
C VAL A 49 2.04 -5.29 -24.14
N SER A 50 2.84 -4.45 -24.76
CA SER A 50 4.18 -4.08 -24.29
C SER A 50 4.10 -3.00 -23.21
N GLN A 51 5.16 -2.84 -22.42
CA GLN A 51 5.26 -1.80 -21.40
C GLN A 51 5.16 -0.39 -22.00
N SER A 52 5.75 -0.17 -23.19
CA SER A 52 5.67 1.11 -23.89
C SER A 52 4.27 1.45 -24.39
N GLU A 53 3.49 0.44 -24.81
CA GLU A 53 2.08 0.65 -25.18
C GLU A 53 1.24 1.00 -23.95
N ILE A 54 1.48 0.33 -22.82
CA ILE A 54 0.81 0.66 -21.54
C ILE A 54 1.10 2.12 -21.17
N GLU A 55 2.37 2.52 -21.18
CA GLU A 55 2.79 3.89 -20.88
C GLU A 55 2.11 4.91 -21.79
N PHE A 56 2.08 4.64 -23.09
CA PHE A 56 1.42 5.50 -24.06
C PHE A 56 -0.07 5.66 -23.79
N TRP A 57 -0.80 4.57 -23.50
CA TRP A 57 -2.24 4.66 -23.23
C TRP A 57 -2.55 5.28 -21.87
N LEU A 58 -1.67 5.13 -20.88
CA LEU A 58 -1.82 5.80 -19.60
C LEU A 58 -1.64 7.31 -19.76
N THR A 59 -0.56 7.76 -20.40
CA THR A 59 -0.24 9.18 -20.61
C THR A 59 -1.26 9.90 -21.50
N THR A 60 -1.81 9.18 -22.49
CA THR A 60 -2.88 9.70 -23.36
C THR A 60 -4.28 9.49 -22.79
N HIS A 61 -4.40 8.82 -21.65
CA HIS A 61 -5.67 8.42 -21.01
C HIS A 61 -6.60 7.62 -21.93
N ASN A 62 -6.03 6.87 -22.88
CA ASN A 62 -6.77 6.12 -23.87
C ASN A 62 -7.04 4.68 -23.40
N HIS A 63 -8.01 4.55 -22.48
CA HIS A 63 -8.42 3.24 -21.95
C HIS A 63 -9.12 2.35 -22.97
N VAL A 64 -9.70 2.92 -24.03
CA VAL A 64 -10.43 2.15 -25.05
C VAL A 64 -9.48 1.27 -25.85
N ASP A 65 -8.44 1.85 -26.44
CA ASP A 65 -7.44 1.09 -27.20
C ASP A 65 -6.70 0.09 -26.29
N PHE A 66 -6.48 0.45 -25.03
CA PHE A 66 -5.88 -0.46 -24.06
C PHE A 66 -6.78 -1.68 -23.81
N LEU A 67 -8.07 -1.47 -23.57
CA LEU A 67 -9.06 -2.56 -23.42
C LEU A 67 -9.15 -3.42 -24.69
N ASP A 68 -9.14 -2.81 -25.87
CA ASP A 68 -9.19 -3.54 -27.13
C ASP A 68 -7.94 -4.41 -27.35
N ALA A 69 -6.76 -3.90 -27.00
CA ALA A 69 -5.53 -4.67 -27.04
C ALA A 69 -5.56 -5.89 -26.11
N LEU A 70 -6.11 -5.74 -24.88
CA LEU A 70 -6.30 -6.85 -23.94
C LEU A 70 -7.28 -7.91 -24.47
N GLY A 71 -8.22 -7.53 -25.31
CA GLY A 71 -9.19 -8.44 -25.97
C GLY A 71 -8.55 -9.48 -26.89
N LYS A 72 -7.26 -9.33 -27.24
CA LYS A 72 -6.48 -10.35 -27.98
C LYS A 72 -6.23 -11.61 -27.13
N ASP A 73 -6.24 -11.51 -25.80
CA ASP A 73 -6.23 -12.69 -24.91
C ASP A 73 -7.59 -13.39 -24.98
N SER A 74 -7.58 -14.67 -25.34
CA SER A 74 -8.80 -15.48 -25.48
C SER A 74 -9.64 -15.53 -24.20
N VAL A 75 -9.04 -15.42 -23.03
CA VAL A 75 -9.73 -15.38 -21.73
C VAL A 75 -10.42 -14.03 -21.50
N LEU A 76 -9.93 -12.97 -22.13
CA LEU A 76 -10.45 -11.61 -22.00
C LEU A 76 -11.37 -11.19 -23.15
N ARG A 77 -11.89 -12.15 -23.92
CA ARG A 77 -12.85 -11.87 -25.01
C ARG A 77 -14.16 -11.27 -24.50
N ASN A 78 -14.63 -11.74 -23.32
CA ASN A 78 -15.80 -11.15 -22.69
C ASN A 78 -15.47 -9.75 -22.19
N GLU A 79 -16.16 -8.75 -22.73
CA GLU A 79 -15.92 -7.33 -22.43
C GLU A 79 -16.04 -7.01 -20.94
N LYS A 80 -17.09 -7.52 -20.28
CA LYS A 80 -17.32 -7.30 -18.85
C LYS A 80 -16.18 -7.90 -18.02
N PHE A 81 -15.76 -9.11 -18.32
CA PHE A 81 -14.65 -9.75 -17.61
C PHE A 81 -13.31 -9.04 -17.86
N ARG A 82 -13.05 -8.66 -19.13
CA ARG A 82 -11.86 -7.90 -19.53
C ARG A 82 -11.73 -6.59 -18.76
N GLU A 83 -12.83 -5.85 -18.61
CA GLU A 83 -12.84 -4.59 -17.87
C GLU A 83 -12.55 -4.80 -16.37
N LEU A 84 -13.03 -5.89 -15.76
CA LEU A 84 -12.68 -6.21 -14.39
C LEU A 84 -11.18 -6.51 -14.22
N VAL A 85 -10.59 -7.28 -15.14
CA VAL A 85 -9.13 -7.53 -15.17
C VAL A 85 -8.36 -6.23 -15.42
N PHE A 86 -8.88 -5.34 -16.24
CA PHE A 86 -8.29 -4.03 -16.48
C PHE A 86 -8.22 -3.18 -15.20
N ILE A 87 -9.32 -3.08 -14.45
CA ILE A 87 -9.34 -2.34 -13.17
C ILE A 87 -8.33 -2.94 -12.18
N LYS A 88 -8.28 -4.28 -12.07
CA LYS A 88 -7.29 -4.98 -11.22
C LYS A 88 -5.87 -4.67 -11.65
N GLY A 89 -5.58 -4.75 -12.96
CA GLY A 89 -4.27 -4.48 -13.52
C GLY A 89 -3.82 -3.02 -13.30
N LEU A 90 -4.72 -2.05 -13.43
CA LEU A 90 -4.43 -0.64 -13.10
C LEU A 90 -4.07 -0.46 -11.62
N LYS A 91 -4.79 -1.14 -10.72
CA LYS A 91 -4.46 -1.14 -9.29
C LYS A 91 -3.05 -1.69 -9.03
N ASP A 92 -2.68 -2.79 -9.70
CA ASP A 92 -1.38 -3.43 -9.51
C ASP A 92 -0.24 -2.52 -9.99
N ILE A 93 -0.33 -1.95 -11.21
CA ILE A 93 0.72 -1.06 -11.74
C ILE A 93 0.86 0.25 -10.96
N TYR A 94 -0.23 0.75 -10.34
CA TYR A 94 -0.15 1.87 -9.41
C TYR A 94 0.71 1.52 -8.19
N THR A 95 0.52 0.31 -7.65
CA THR A 95 1.27 -0.18 -6.49
C THR A 95 2.73 -0.49 -6.85
N ASP A 96 2.98 -1.05 -8.04
CA ASP A 96 4.33 -1.34 -8.56
C ASP A 96 5.18 -0.07 -8.76
N GLY A 97 4.54 1.08 -9.01
CA GLY A 97 5.22 2.38 -9.11
C GLY A 97 6.07 2.56 -10.36
N PHE A 98 5.88 1.75 -11.42
CA PHE A 98 6.60 1.88 -12.70
C PHE A 98 6.06 2.99 -13.60
N PHE A 99 4.83 3.44 -13.35
CA PHE A 99 4.14 4.45 -14.15
C PHE A 99 3.69 5.62 -13.28
N GLU A 100 3.43 6.77 -13.89
CA GLU A 100 2.92 7.95 -13.19
C GLU A 100 1.57 7.65 -12.53
N LYS A 101 1.54 7.76 -11.21
CA LYS A 101 0.35 7.44 -10.39
C LYS A 101 -0.87 8.28 -10.78
N GLY A 102 -0.65 9.55 -11.13
CA GLY A 102 -1.71 10.47 -11.57
C GLY A 102 -2.43 9.99 -12.83
N ASP A 103 -1.69 9.46 -13.80
CA ASP A 103 -2.26 8.94 -15.04
C ASP A 103 -3.10 7.69 -14.80
N VAL A 104 -2.63 6.79 -13.93
CA VAL A 104 -3.39 5.59 -13.55
C VAL A 104 -4.71 5.95 -12.88
N ILE A 105 -4.70 6.90 -11.94
CA ILE A 105 -5.92 7.41 -11.29
C ILE A 105 -6.85 8.02 -12.33
N LYS A 106 -6.30 8.83 -13.23
CA LYS A 106 -7.10 9.50 -14.27
C LYS A 106 -7.80 8.50 -15.19
N VAL A 107 -7.11 7.45 -15.60
CA VAL A 107 -7.69 6.38 -16.42
C VAL A 107 -8.82 5.66 -15.66
N LEU A 108 -8.63 5.35 -14.37
CA LEU A 108 -9.69 4.75 -13.53
C LEU A 108 -10.91 5.67 -13.39
N GLU A 109 -10.71 6.98 -13.20
CA GLU A 109 -11.81 7.95 -13.13
C GLU A 109 -12.59 8.06 -14.44
N ILE A 110 -11.89 8.06 -15.58
CA ILE A 110 -12.51 8.11 -16.89
C ILE A 110 -13.31 6.83 -17.14
N LEU A 111 -12.72 5.67 -16.85
CA LEU A 111 -13.41 4.38 -16.93
C LEU A 111 -14.68 4.37 -16.08
N ALA A 112 -14.60 4.81 -14.83
CA ALA A 112 -15.77 4.87 -13.93
C ALA A 112 -16.92 5.75 -14.47
N LYS A 113 -16.60 6.78 -15.26
CA LYS A 113 -17.61 7.66 -15.90
C LYS A 113 -18.19 7.08 -17.18
N GLN A 114 -17.42 6.25 -17.91
CA GLN A 114 -17.78 5.80 -19.26
C GLN A 114 -18.22 4.34 -19.31
N THR A 115 -17.91 3.54 -18.28
CA THR A 115 -18.33 2.13 -18.25
C THR A 115 -19.85 2.00 -18.23
N LYS A 116 -20.34 1.02 -19.00
CA LYS A 116 -21.76 0.62 -19.02
C LYS A 116 -22.13 -0.38 -17.92
N PHE A 117 -21.14 -0.84 -17.13
CA PHE A 117 -21.33 -1.83 -16.08
C PHE A 117 -21.37 -1.16 -14.72
N GLU A 118 -22.53 -1.13 -14.07
CA GLU A 118 -22.72 -0.44 -12.78
C GLU A 118 -21.80 -1.00 -11.66
N GLU A 119 -21.53 -2.31 -11.68
CA GLU A 119 -20.61 -2.92 -10.71
C GLU A 119 -19.20 -2.41 -10.91
N HIS A 120 -18.73 -2.28 -12.15
CA HIS A 120 -17.40 -1.81 -12.47
C HIS A 120 -17.22 -0.32 -12.17
N LYS A 121 -18.26 0.47 -12.37
CA LYS A 121 -18.27 1.88 -11.94
C LYS A 121 -17.97 1.99 -10.45
N LYS A 122 -18.68 1.20 -9.62
CA LYS A 122 -18.45 1.16 -8.18
C LYS A 122 -17.06 0.66 -7.82
N ILE A 123 -16.61 -0.43 -8.48
CA ILE A 123 -15.29 -1.02 -8.23
C ILE A 123 -14.18 -0.02 -8.60
N ALA A 124 -14.29 0.65 -9.75
CA ALA A 124 -13.29 1.64 -10.18
C ALA A 124 -13.25 2.85 -9.22
N LEU A 125 -14.40 3.40 -8.81
CA LEU A 125 -14.46 4.49 -7.83
C LEU A 125 -13.89 4.07 -6.47
N ASN A 126 -14.27 2.90 -5.95
CA ASN A 126 -13.72 2.38 -4.71
C ASN A 126 -12.20 2.11 -4.81
N THR A 127 -11.75 1.70 -6.00
CA THR A 127 -10.31 1.52 -6.27
C THR A 127 -9.59 2.86 -6.23
N VAL A 128 -10.10 3.89 -6.91
CA VAL A 128 -9.55 5.26 -6.85
C VAL A 128 -9.51 5.75 -5.41
N GLU A 129 -10.61 5.65 -4.68
CA GLU A 129 -10.67 6.05 -3.27
C GLU A 129 -9.66 5.28 -2.42
N ALA A 130 -9.55 3.97 -2.60
CA ALA A 130 -8.57 3.15 -1.88
C ALA A 130 -7.13 3.54 -2.21
N LEU A 131 -6.80 3.76 -3.49
CA LEU A 131 -5.46 4.15 -3.93
C LEU A 131 -5.11 5.57 -3.45
N LEU A 132 -6.03 6.51 -3.53
CA LEU A 132 -5.84 7.86 -3.01
C LEU A 132 -5.82 7.90 -1.48
N SER A 133 -6.54 7.02 -0.80
CA SER A 133 -6.52 6.92 0.67
C SER A 133 -5.23 6.27 1.20
N VAL A 134 -4.60 5.42 0.42
CA VAL A 134 -3.25 4.87 0.69
C VAL A 134 -2.19 5.91 0.35
N SER A 135 -2.39 6.71 -0.69
CA SER A 135 -1.56 7.87 -1.02
C SER A 135 -2.08 9.10 -0.26
N HIS A 136 -1.77 9.20 1.03
CA HIS A 136 -1.88 10.47 1.77
C HIS A 136 -0.81 11.47 1.33
N SER A 137 -0.07 11.18 0.27
CA SER A 137 0.91 12.07 -0.34
C SER A 137 0.26 13.42 -0.65
N GLY A 138 0.77 14.47 -0.01
CA GLY A 138 0.27 15.84 -0.14
C GLY A 138 -0.82 16.24 0.86
N LYS A 139 -1.41 15.34 1.67
CA LYS A 139 -2.29 15.75 2.79
C LYS A 139 -1.48 16.42 3.88
N GLU A 140 -2.08 17.41 4.50
CA GLU A 140 -1.49 18.04 5.68
C GLU A 140 -1.32 16.99 6.80
N PHE A 141 -0.21 17.09 7.49
CA PHE A 141 0.04 16.36 8.70
C PHE A 141 -0.99 16.77 9.76
N SER A 142 -1.68 15.79 10.34
CA SER A 142 -2.54 16.05 11.50
C SER A 142 -1.71 15.97 12.77
N ASP A 143 -1.75 17.03 13.56
CA ASP A 143 -1.10 17.05 14.85
C ASP A 143 -1.89 16.24 15.87
N PHE A 144 -1.24 15.25 16.43
CA PHE A 144 -1.76 14.46 17.55
C PHE A 144 -0.84 14.64 18.76
N VAL A 145 -1.46 14.76 19.93
CA VAL A 145 -0.76 14.76 21.19
C VAL A 145 -0.83 13.34 21.78
N LEU A 146 0.34 12.76 22.01
CA LEU A 146 0.50 11.42 22.56
C LEU A 146 1.37 11.44 23.79
N LYS A 147 1.29 10.40 24.63
CA LYS A 147 2.07 10.29 25.84
C LYS A 147 3.34 9.46 25.65
N ASN A 148 4.43 9.92 26.26
CA ASN A 148 5.65 9.14 26.39
C ASN A 148 5.60 8.24 27.65
N ILE A 149 6.66 7.47 27.88
CA ILE A 149 6.78 6.57 29.05
C ILE A 149 6.78 7.29 30.41
N SER A 150 7.00 8.59 30.43
CA SER A 150 6.99 9.44 31.63
C SER A 150 5.65 10.15 31.81
N ASP A 151 4.61 9.74 31.07
CA ASP A 151 3.27 10.34 31.03
C ASP A 151 3.26 11.82 30.59
N GLN A 152 4.32 12.25 29.90
CA GLN A 152 4.40 13.59 29.35
C GLN A 152 3.75 13.63 27.99
N GLU A 153 2.96 14.66 27.73
CA GLU A 153 2.34 14.92 26.45
C GLU A 153 3.38 15.41 25.43
N VAL A 154 3.38 14.79 24.27
CA VAL A 154 4.25 15.11 23.14
C VAL A 154 3.38 15.35 21.93
N SER A 155 3.44 16.58 21.39
CA SER A 155 2.81 16.93 20.13
C SER A 155 3.74 16.52 18.97
N LEU A 156 3.19 15.88 17.96
CA LEU A 156 3.96 15.47 16.77
C LEU A 156 4.45 16.70 15.98
N SER A 157 3.77 17.83 16.10
CA SER A 157 4.16 19.10 15.45
C SER A 157 5.50 19.68 15.93
N GLN A 158 6.01 19.22 17.08
CA GLN A 158 7.34 19.62 17.59
C GLN A 158 8.50 19.10 16.72
N TYR A 159 8.23 18.13 15.83
CA TYR A 159 9.24 17.46 15.00
C TYR A 159 9.21 17.91 13.53
N LYS A 160 8.81 19.16 13.28
CA LYS A 160 8.74 19.73 11.91
C LYS A 160 10.05 20.39 11.43
N ASP A 161 11.10 20.36 12.21
CA ASP A 161 12.41 20.88 11.83
C ASP A 161 13.09 20.06 10.74
N LYS A 162 12.76 18.79 10.63
CA LYS A 162 13.25 17.81 9.65
C LYS A 162 12.10 16.93 9.16
N PRO A 163 12.30 16.20 8.06
CA PRO A 163 11.38 15.10 7.71
C PRO A 163 11.18 14.17 8.90
N LEU A 164 9.94 13.72 9.08
CA LEU A 164 9.55 12.86 10.20
C LEU A 164 9.13 11.49 9.69
N VAL A 165 9.74 10.45 10.22
CA VAL A 165 9.33 9.06 10.04
C VAL A 165 8.50 8.63 11.25
N LEU A 166 7.20 8.40 11.03
CA LEU A 166 6.34 7.74 12.02
C LEU A 166 6.40 6.24 11.81
N ASN A 167 6.64 5.50 12.89
CA ASN A 167 6.66 4.05 12.91
C ASN A 167 5.58 3.52 13.88
N PHE A 168 4.52 2.95 13.34
CA PHE A 168 3.45 2.30 14.12
C PHE A 168 3.81 0.83 14.35
N VAL A 169 3.85 0.40 15.60
CA VAL A 169 4.30 -0.95 15.98
C VAL A 169 3.39 -1.60 17.01
N LYS A 170 3.47 -2.93 17.07
CA LYS A 170 3.13 -3.72 18.27
C LYS A 170 4.40 -4.32 18.84
N LEU A 171 4.69 -4.04 20.11
CA LEU A 171 5.96 -4.39 20.74
C LEU A 171 6.16 -5.91 20.92
N ASN A 172 5.09 -6.70 20.84
CA ASN A 172 5.17 -8.16 20.88
C ASN A 172 5.22 -8.82 19.49
N ASP A 173 5.03 -8.03 18.42
CA ASP A 173 5.11 -8.52 17.05
C ASP A 173 6.56 -8.69 16.58
N VAL A 174 6.83 -9.81 15.90
CA VAL A 174 8.19 -10.18 15.46
C VAL A 174 8.70 -9.25 14.37
N GLU A 175 7.85 -8.91 13.39
CA GLU A 175 8.24 -8.03 12.28
C GLU A 175 8.43 -6.58 12.76
N SER A 176 7.59 -6.10 13.66
CA SER A 176 7.77 -4.80 14.31
C SER A 176 9.13 -4.70 15.01
N LYS A 177 9.52 -5.72 15.77
CA LYS A 177 10.85 -5.78 16.42
C LYS A 177 11.98 -5.80 15.41
N ARG A 178 11.86 -6.60 14.36
CA ARG A 178 12.86 -6.70 13.30
C ARG A 178 13.10 -5.36 12.62
N GLU A 179 12.06 -4.66 12.23
CA GLU A 179 12.18 -3.37 11.57
C GLU A 179 12.75 -2.29 12.54
N MET A 180 12.38 -2.32 13.82
CA MET A 180 13.00 -1.45 14.82
C MET A 180 14.51 -1.70 14.98
N GLU A 181 14.97 -2.96 14.88
CA GLU A 181 16.40 -3.28 14.87
C GLU A 181 17.10 -2.69 13.63
N VAL A 182 16.47 -2.73 12.47
CA VAL A 182 17.02 -2.12 11.26
C VAL A 182 17.10 -0.60 11.41
N VAL A 183 16.04 0.04 11.90
CA VAL A 183 16.06 1.48 12.23
C VAL A 183 17.20 1.82 13.20
N HIS A 184 17.36 1.01 14.25
CA HIS A 184 18.46 1.20 15.22
C HIS A 184 19.84 1.13 14.58
N ALA A 185 20.07 0.13 13.71
CA ALA A 185 21.34 -0.01 13.00
C ALA A 185 21.65 1.17 12.07
N LEU A 186 20.63 1.83 11.53
CA LEU A 186 20.77 2.98 10.63
C LEU A 186 20.71 4.32 11.35
N TYR A 187 20.32 4.36 12.62
CA TYR A 187 19.95 5.58 13.34
C TYR A 187 21.07 6.65 13.34
N ASP A 188 22.32 6.26 13.59
CA ASP A 188 23.44 7.19 13.61
C ASP A 188 23.71 7.86 12.26
N SER A 189 23.36 7.22 11.16
CA SER A 189 23.51 7.77 9.82
C SER A 189 22.37 8.69 9.40
N ILE A 190 21.16 8.50 9.97
CA ILE A 190 19.95 9.22 9.55
C ILE A 190 19.45 10.29 10.53
N LYS A 191 19.82 10.23 11.82
CA LYS A 191 19.32 11.14 12.88
C LYS A 191 19.54 12.63 12.60
N ASN A 192 20.53 12.97 11.79
CA ASN A 192 20.78 14.37 11.40
C ASN A 192 19.86 14.83 10.25
N ASN A 193 19.31 13.90 9.48
CA ASN A 193 18.53 14.17 8.28
C ASN A 193 17.02 14.01 8.48
N CYS A 194 16.59 13.18 9.44
CA CYS A 194 15.18 12.99 9.76
C CYS A 194 14.95 12.72 11.24
N ASN A 195 13.76 13.07 11.72
CA ASN A 195 13.24 12.67 13.01
C ASN A 195 12.58 11.30 12.90
N ILE A 196 12.67 10.50 13.96
CA ILE A 196 11.98 9.22 14.07
C ILE A 196 11.12 9.22 15.32
N ILE A 197 9.87 8.79 15.19
CA ILE A 197 8.95 8.56 16.30
C ILE A 197 8.36 7.17 16.14
N THR A 198 8.49 6.33 17.16
CA THR A 198 7.79 5.05 17.25
C THR A 198 6.54 5.21 18.10
N ILE A 199 5.40 4.81 17.56
CA ILE A 199 4.10 4.81 18.23
C ILE A 199 3.71 3.37 18.52
N SER A 200 3.75 2.99 19.81
CA SER A 200 3.25 1.70 20.29
C SER A 200 1.73 1.67 20.22
N CYS A 201 1.19 0.72 19.47
CA CYS A 201 -0.24 0.44 19.35
C CYS A 201 -0.67 -0.75 20.23
N ASP A 202 0.07 -1.03 21.29
CA ASP A 202 -0.30 -2.02 22.30
C ASP A 202 -1.45 -1.47 23.16
N ARG A 203 -2.26 -2.38 23.73
CA ARG A 203 -3.44 -1.97 24.49
C ARG A 203 -3.11 -1.14 25.74
N ASN A 204 -1.98 -1.45 26.40
CA ASN A 204 -1.60 -0.85 27.66
C ASN A 204 -0.27 -0.12 27.54
N LEU A 205 -0.18 1.05 28.13
CA LEU A 205 1.06 1.81 28.30
C LEU A 205 2.15 0.99 29.01
N ASP A 206 1.77 0.07 29.90
CA ASP A 206 2.69 -0.84 30.58
C ASP A 206 3.55 -1.66 29.62
N ALA A 207 3.02 -2.02 28.44
CA ALA A 207 3.79 -2.74 27.44
C ALA A 207 4.98 -1.89 26.94
N LEU A 208 4.74 -0.62 26.63
CA LEU A 208 5.77 0.33 26.24
C LEU A 208 6.75 0.60 27.38
N TYR A 209 6.23 0.83 28.60
CA TYR A 209 7.03 1.06 29.78
C TYR A 209 7.99 -0.11 30.06
N ASN A 210 7.48 -1.34 30.09
CA ASN A 210 8.28 -2.54 30.31
C ASN A 210 9.30 -2.78 29.19
N PHE A 211 8.92 -2.48 27.94
CA PHE A 211 9.82 -2.58 26.79
C PHE A 211 11.00 -1.62 26.92
N VAL A 212 10.75 -0.36 27.24
CA VAL A 212 11.81 0.66 27.36
C VAL A 212 12.63 0.48 28.63
N LYS A 213 12.02 0.09 29.76
CA LYS A 213 12.74 -0.15 31.04
C LYS A 213 13.51 -1.47 31.08
N ASN A 214 13.24 -2.39 30.20
CA ASN A 214 14.08 -3.57 30.09
C ASN A 214 15.50 -3.08 29.73
N THR A 215 16.43 -3.16 30.69
CA THR A 215 17.75 -2.52 30.66
C THR A 215 18.61 -2.88 29.45
N LYS A 216 18.31 -3.99 28.78
CA LYS A 216 18.93 -4.35 27.50
C LYS A 216 18.38 -3.55 26.31
N VAL A 217 17.24 -2.90 26.47
CA VAL A 217 16.50 -2.18 25.41
C VAL A 217 16.42 -0.69 25.68
N GLY A 218 16.39 -0.24 26.96
CA GLY A 218 16.06 1.12 27.35
C GLY A 218 17.01 2.22 26.90
N ASN A 219 18.29 1.87 26.60
CA ASN A 219 19.26 2.80 26.02
C ASN A 219 19.54 2.51 24.54
N LYS A 220 18.84 1.52 23.98
CA LYS A 220 19.07 1.06 22.61
C LYS A 220 18.42 1.98 21.59
N TYR A 221 17.18 2.35 21.82
CA TYR A 221 16.42 3.18 20.90
C TYR A 221 16.49 4.65 21.36
N GLN A 222 17.34 5.43 20.68
CA GLN A 222 17.66 6.81 21.05
C GLN A 222 16.67 7.84 20.50
N TRP A 223 15.57 7.40 19.90
CA TRP A 223 14.50 8.25 19.38
C TRP A 223 13.25 8.22 20.25
N GLN A 224 12.30 9.09 19.95
CA GLN A 224 11.08 9.23 20.73
C GLN A 224 10.17 8.00 20.57
N MET A 225 9.75 7.46 21.69
CA MET A 225 8.74 6.40 21.75
C MET A 225 7.49 6.89 22.47
N LEU A 226 6.34 6.77 21.81
CA LEU A 226 5.05 7.22 22.29
C LEU A 226 4.06 6.06 22.36
N HIS A 227 2.99 6.23 23.13
CA HIS A 227 1.86 5.31 23.17
C HIS A 227 0.67 5.93 22.45
N PHE A 228 -0.09 5.14 21.69
CA PHE A 228 -1.26 5.63 20.97
C PHE A 228 -2.45 5.99 21.89
N ASP A 229 -2.42 5.53 23.15
CA ASP A 229 -3.38 5.83 24.23
C ASP A 229 -4.86 5.62 23.85
N GLY A 230 -5.13 4.60 23.03
CA GLY A 230 -6.49 4.33 22.53
C GLY A 230 -6.99 5.36 21.51
N ASN A 231 -6.12 6.21 20.98
CA ASN A 231 -6.46 7.19 19.95
C ASN A 231 -6.67 6.51 18.61
N TYR A 232 -7.86 5.96 18.39
CA TYR A 232 -8.23 5.29 17.14
C TYR A 232 -8.36 6.26 15.96
N ASP A 233 -8.65 7.54 16.23
CA ASP A 233 -8.71 8.58 15.19
C ASP A 233 -7.35 8.76 14.53
N LEU A 234 -6.25 8.66 15.28
CA LEU A 234 -4.88 8.63 14.78
C LEU A 234 -4.67 7.47 13.81
N LEU A 235 -5.09 6.26 14.20
CA LEU A 235 -4.93 5.07 13.36
C LEU A 235 -5.81 5.15 12.11
N GLU A 236 -7.00 5.68 12.22
CA GLU A 236 -7.91 5.90 11.09
C GLU A 236 -7.37 6.99 10.16
N TYR A 237 -6.92 8.12 10.71
CA TYR A 237 -6.36 9.22 9.93
C TYR A 237 -5.21 8.75 9.05
N TYR A 238 -4.25 8.03 9.62
CA TYR A 238 -3.10 7.49 8.89
C TYR A 238 -3.37 6.14 8.21
N LYS A 239 -4.60 5.60 8.32
CA LYS A 239 -5.01 4.30 7.72
C LYS A 239 -4.13 3.14 8.15
N VAL A 240 -3.75 3.11 9.42
CA VAL A 240 -2.93 2.04 9.99
C VAL A 240 -3.73 0.74 10.06
N LYS A 241 -3.43 -0.22 9.18
CA LYS A 241 -4.15 -1.50 9.06
C LYS A 241 -3.32 -2.72 9.47
N ALA A 242 -2.00 -2.57 9.49
CA ALA A 242 -1.05 -3.64 9.81
C ALA A 242 0.16 -3.06 10.56
N PHE A 243 0.94 -3.93 11.18
CA PHE A 243 2.16 -3.57 11.91
C PHE A 243 3.34 -4.45 11.44
N PRO A 244 4.54 -3.87 11.36
CA PRO A 244 4.83 -2.45 11.47
C PRO A 244 4.32 -1.67 10.25
N MET A 245 4.05 -0.38 10.45
CA MET A 245 3.72 0.53 9.34
C MET A 245 4.52 1.82 9.50
N PHE A 246 5.19 2.22 8.43
CA PHE A 246 5.98 3.44 8.37
C PHE A 246 5.31 4.50 7.52
N ILE A 247 5.47 5.76 7.91
CA ILE A 247 4.95 6.92 7.18
C ILE A 247 6.04 7.98 7.14
N LEU A 248 6.28 8.56 5.97
CA LEU A 248 7.20 9.67 5.79
C LEU A 248 6.43 10.99 5.67
N ILE A 249 6.81 11.97 6.47
CA ILE A 249 6.24 13.31 6.51
C ILE A 249 7.37 14.31 6.24
N SER A 250 7.13 15.28 5.36
CA SER A 250 8.06 16.35 5.05
C SER A 250 8.15 17.37 6.19
N ASN A 251 9.19 18.19 6.16
CA ASN A 251 9.40 19.27 7.12
C ASN A 251 8.37 20.42 6.99
N ASP A 252 7.69 20.53 5.85
CA ASP A 252 6.56 21.47 5.68
C ASP A 252 5.23 20.88 6.20
N GLY A 253 5.28 19.68 6.81
CA GLY A 253 4.11 19.02 7.40
C GLY A 253 3.20 18.34 6.39
N ARG A 254 3.72 17.83 5.28
CA ARG A 254 2.95 17.04 4.30
C ARG A 254 3.37 15.58 4.35
N VAL A 255 2.40 14.69 4.25
CA VAL A 255 2.67 13.26 4.10
C VAL A 255 3.30 13.03 2.71
N ILE A 256 4.52 12.48 2.68
CA ILE A 256 5.25 12.12 1.45
C ILE A 256 4.89 10.71 1.03
N GLU A 257 4.99 9.74 1.96
CA GLU A 257 4.67 8.34 1.71
C GLU A 257 3.82 7.76 2.86
N ASN A 258 2.74 7.07 2.51
CA ASN A 258 1.88 6.36 3.45
C ASN A 258 1.17 5.17 2.75
N PRO A 259 1.55 3.90 3.04
CA PRO A 259 2.71 3.52 3.83
C PRO A 259 4.02 3.77 3.10
N MET A 260 5.06 4.10 3.85
CA MET A 260 6.44 4.07 3.37
C MET A 260 6.93 2.61 3.35
N ARG A 261 7.82 2.27 2.42
CA ARG A 261 8.47 0.95 2.41
C ARG A 261 9.20 0.70 3.73
N ASN A 262 9.31 -0.56 4.12
CA ASN A 262 10.01 -0.91 5.34
C ASN A 262 11.50 -0.53 5.28
N PRO A 263 12.11 -0.12 6.40
CA PRO A 263 13.55 0.16 6.49
C PRO A 263 14.45 -0.96 5.98
N SER A 264 14.07 -2.23 6.21
CA SER A 264 14.79 -3.41 5.70
C SER A 264 14.85 -3.46 4.17
N GLU A 265 13.98 -2.74 3.47
CA GLU A 265 13.97 -2.59 2.01
C GLU A 265 14.78 -1.39 1.51
N GLY A 266 15.56 -0.75 2.39
CA GLY A 266 16.45 0.37 2.07
C GLY A 266 15.76 1.74 1.94
N SER A 267 14.55 1.91 2.45
CA SER A 267 13.77 3.15 2.33
C SER A 267 14.37 4.35 3.06
N LEU A 268 15.13 4.13 4.14
CA LEU A 268 15.76 5.19 4.94
C LEU A 268 17.12 5.66 4.41
N LEU A 269 17.63 5.06 3.34
CA LEU A 269 18.96 5.38 2.77
C LEU A 269 18.90 6.19 1.47
N ARG A 270 17.70 6.66 1.08
CA ARG A 270 17.47 7.41 -0.16
C ARG A 270 17.33 8.88 0.04
#